data_0144e51b8696a48d8559d1bb382ed3af
#
_entry.id   0144e51b8696a48d8559d1bb382ed3af
#
_cell.length_a   1.000
_cell.length_b   1.000
_cell.length_c   1.000
_cell.angle_alpha   90.00
_cell.angle_beta   90.00
_cell.angle_gamma   90.00
#
_symmetry.space_group_name_H-M   'P 1'
#
loop_
_entity.id
_entity.type
_entity.pdbx_description
1 polymer ?
#
loop_
_entity_poly.entity_id
_entity_poly.type
_entity_poly.pdbx_seq_one_letter_code
_entity_poly.pdbx_strand_id
1 'polypeptide(L)'
;MDLTDSVKSRAKALGFCAVGITSADPFEEAEAAAAHRTAEGLMDGLSWWSEARVHASANPLRATPDARTIIALAFPYPSPAEASPSPSGGGQAGGSDDGPRGRIASYALGRDYHEVMLERMQPLLAMLRERGYTARTYVDHGWMLDRAAAARAGIGWIGKNTNLLVPGIGSNVLLAEIVTSAPLEVDAPLKKTCGACDACMRICPTDALVAPGVLDNRRCISFWTIEHRGVIPVDMRPLIGDWIFGCDLCQEICPVNARPAAPDPNALAAFGPTIEARPRLEELLTLDEAAFRTRFRESALWRTRRAGLLRNVCIALGNVADRGSVPALASALDDPAPLVRGHAAWALGRLGGTTARVALTRALSREADAWVRDECGLALQAFAPRAVPSAV
;
A
#
# COMPACT_ATOMS: atom_id res chain seq x y z
N MET A 1 -3.37 -38.69 10.99
CA MET A 1 -3.59 -37.35 10.44
C MET A 1 -3.14 -37.42 8.99
N ASP A 2 -4.00 -37.09 8.06
CA ASP A 2 -3.60 -37.09 6.66
C ASP A 2 -2.65 -35.94 6.33
N LEU A 3 -2.15 -35.87 5.11
CA LEU A 3 -1.20 -34.84 4.72
C LEU A 3 -1.85 -33.44 4.73
N THR A 4 -3.12 -33.33 4.31
CA THR A 4 -3.87 -32.07 4.27
C THR A 4 -4.04 -31.50 5.68
N ASP A 5 -4.48 -32.33 6.62
CA ASP A 5 -4.60 -31.95 8.03
C ASP A 5 -3.25 -31.52 8.63
N SER A 6 -2.19 -32.25 8.30
CA SER A 6 -0.83 -31.95 8.77
C SER A 6 -0.35 -30.59 8.26
N VAL A 7 -0.60 -30.27 6.97
CA VAL A 7 -0.29 -28.97 6.35
C VAL A 7 -1.06 -27.85 7.04
N LYS A 8 -2.39 -28.00 7.18
CA LYS A 8 -3.26 -26.99 7.79
C LYS A 8 -2.89 -26.74 9.27
N SER A 9 -2.65 -27.81 10.03
CA SER A 9 -2.23 -27.71 11.43
C SER A 9 -0.88 -27.02 11.57
N ARG A 10 0.09 -27.40 10.72
CA ARG A 10 1.43 -26.78 10.73
C ARG A 10 1.38 -25.31 10.35
N ALA A 11 0.60 -24.92 9.33
CA ALA A 11 0.42 -23.53 8.94
C ALA A 11 -0.11 -22.67 10.10
N LYS A 12 -1.14 -23.16 10.80
CA LYS A 12 -1.68 -22.49 11.99
C LYS A 12 -0.64 -22.33 13.09
N ALA A 13 0.15 -23.38 13.36
CA ALA A 13 1.21 -23.33 14.36
C ALA A 13 2.36 -22.37 13.99
N LEU A 14 2.50 -22.00 12.71
CA LEU A 14 3.44 -21.00 12.20
C LEU A 14 2.89 -19.57 12.24
N GLY A 15 1.66 -19.37 12.72
CA GLY A 15 1.04 -18.07 12.89
C GLY A 15 0.15 -17.62 11.70
N PHE A 16 -0.05 -18.48 10.69
CA PHE A 16 -1.03 -18.16 9.64
C PHE A 16 -2.45 -18.22 10.22
N CYS A 17 -3.18 -17.12 10.11
CA CYS A 17 -4.52 -16.99 10.68
C CYS A 17 -5.59 -17.70 9.85
N ALA A 18 -5.33 -17.92 8.57
CA ALA A 18 -6.17 -18.75 7.71
C ALA A 18 -5.30 -19.54 6.72
N VAL A 19 -5.75 -20.74 6.41
CA VAL A 19 -5.14 -21.66 5.45
C VAL A 19 -6.21 -22.42 4.72
N GLY A 20 -6.10 -22.48 3.40
CA GLY A 20 -7.01 -23.22 2.52
C GLY A 20 -6.25 -23.85 1.37
N ILE A 21 -6.85 -24.88 0.80
CA ILE A 21 -6.27 -25.63 -0.33
C ILE A 21 -7.16 -25.43 -1.54
N THR A 22 -6.56 -25.19 -2.70
CA THR A 22 -7.27 -25.19 -3.98
C THR A 22 -6.51 -25.99 -5.02
N SER A 23 -7.16 -26.33 -6.15
CA SER A 23 -6.49 -27.00 -7.28
C SER A 23 -5.47 -26.05 -7.93
N ALA A 24 -4.50 -26.64 -8.65
CA ALA A 24 -3.56 -25.88 -9.48
C ALA A 24 -4.12 -25.55 -10.89
N ASP A 25 -5.41 -25.75 -11.11
CA ASP A 25 -6.07 -25.39 -12.37
C ASP A 25 -5.96 -23.88 -12.65
N PRO A 26 -5.94 -23.44 -13.89
CA PRO A 26 -5.92 -22.03 -14.26
C PRO A 26 -7.06 -21.23 -13.63
N PHE A 27 -6.82 -19.92 -13.43
CA PHE A 27 -7.79 -18.97 -12.87
C PHE A 27 -8.49 -18.20 -14.00
N GLU A 28 -9.26 -18.88 -14.85
CA GLU A 28 -9.84 -18.33 -16.08
C GLU A 28 -10.69 -17.07 -15.84
N GLU A 29 -11.58 -17.07 -14.84
CA GLU A 29 -12.40 -15.89 -14.51
C GLU A 29 -11.57 -14.70 -14.03
N ALA A 30 -10.55 -14.95 -13.21
CA ALA A 30 -9.68 -13.91 -12.71
C ALA A 30 -8.74 -13.37 -13.81
N GLU A 31 -8.30 -14.23 -14.73
CA GLU A 31 -7.54 -13.84 -15.92
C GLU A 31 -8.38 -12.92 -16.82
N ALA A 32 -9.60 -13.33 -17.15
CA ALA A 32 -10.52 -12.53 -17.97
C ALA A 32 -10.81 -11.17 -17.33
N ALA A 33 -11.05 -11.13 -16.01
CA ALA A 33 -11.26 -9.89 -15.27
C ALA A 33 -10.01 -8.98 -15.28
N ALA A 34 -8.82 -9.54 -15.13
CA ALA A 34 -7.56 -8.80 -15.15
C ALA A 34 -7.24 -8.28 -16.56
N ALA A 35 -7.46 -9.10 -17.61
CA ALA A 35 -7.29 -8.69 -19.00
C ALA A 35 -8.25 -7.55 -19.38
N HIS A 36 -9.51 -7.64 -18.98
CA HIS A 36 -10.49 -6.56 -19.19
C HIS A 36 -10.04 -5.24 -18.53
N ARG A 37 -9.60 -5.28 -17.26
CA ARG A 37 -9.09 -4.09 -16.56
C ARG A 37 -7.84 -3.50 -17.23
N THR A 38 -7.01 -4.35 -17.79
CA THR A 38 -5.83 -3.91 -18.57
C THR A 38 -6.25 -3.20 -19.85
N ALA A 39 -7.21 -3.77 -20.60
CA ALA A 39 -7.76 -3.18 -21.83
C ALA A 39 -8.44 -1.83 -21.58
N GLU A 40 -9.11 -1.66 -20.43
CA GLU A 40 -9.73 -0.38 -19.99
C GLU A 40 -8.71 0.63 -19.43
N GLY A 41 -7.42 0.32 -19.41
CA GLY A 41 -6.37 1.19 -18.88
C GLY A 41 -6.43 1.39 -17.36
N LEU A 42 -7.22 0.59 -16.62
CA LEU A 42 -7.36 0.74 -15.17
C LEU A 42 -6.09 0.37 -14.39
N MET A 43 -5.16 -0.30 -15.06
CA MET A 43 -3.87 -0.74 -14.50
C MET A 43 -2.69 0.10 -15.00
N ASP A 44 -2.94 1.18 -15.72
CA ASP A 44 -1.89 2.04 -16.27
C ASP A 44 -0.99 2.63 -15.18
N GLY A 45 0.28 2.82 -15.53
CA GLY A 45 1.31 3.35 -14.63
C GLY A 45 2.03 2.30 -13.79
N LEU A 46 1.55 1.04 -13.75
CA LEU A 46 2.28 -0.07 -13.15
C LEU A 46 3.26 -0.66 -14.16
N SER A 47 4.54 -0.31 -14.05
CA SER A 47 5.58 -0.72 -15.01
C SER A 47 5.80 -2.24 -15.09
N TRP A 48 5.40 -2.97 -14.06
CA TRP A 48 5.51 -4.42 -13.97
C TRP A 48 4.24 -5.16 -14.42
N TRP A 49 3.13 -4.44 -14.71
CA TRP A 49 1.87 -5.02 -15.17
C TRP A 49 1.85 -5.11 -16.70
N SER A 50 1.42 -6.26 -17.23
CA SER A 50 1.24 -6.49 -18.66
C SER A 50 0.29 -7.66 -18.92
N GLU A 51 -0.30 -7.76 -20.10
CA GLU A 51 -1.12 -8.90 -20.50
C GLU A 51 -0.36 -10.23 -20.37
N ALA A 52 0.91 -10.25 -20.78
CA ALA A 52 1.76 -11.44 -20.65
C ALA A 52 1.92 -11.87 -19.17
N ARG A 53 2.04 -10.90 -18.26
CA ARG A 53 2.09 -11.19 -16.83
C ARG A 53 0.74 -11.70 -16.31
N VAL A 54 -0.38 -11.10 -16.71
CA VAL A 54 -1.73 -11.56 -16.34
C VAL A 54 -1.91 -13.02 -16.73
N HIS A 55 -1.65 -13.34 -18.00
CA HIS A 55 -1.74 -14.70 -18.52
C HIS A 55 -0.83 -15.70 -17.80
N ALA A 56 0.41 -15.30 -17.49
CA ALA A 56 1.35 -16.15 -16.78
C ALA A 56 0.94 -16.35 -15.30
N SER A 57 0.44 -15.32 -14.63
CA SER A 57 0.02 -15.39 -13.22
C SER A 57 -1.29 -16.15 -13.02
N ALA A 58 -2.12 -16.25 -14.07
CA ALA A 58 -3.38 -16.98 -14.01
C ALA A 58 -3.20 -18.50 -14.18
N ASN A 59 -2.04 -18.97 -14.65
CA ASN A 59 -1.78 -20.38 -14.88
C ASN A 59 -0.60 -20.90 -14.04
N PRO A 60 -0.85 -21.45 -12.84
CA PRO A 60 0.18 -21.98 -11.94
C PRO A 60 1.08 -23.06 -12.58
N LEU A 61 0.53 -23.83 -13.54
CA LEU A 61 1.26 -24.91 -14.21
C LEU A 61 2.40 -24.42 -15.11
N ARG A 62 2.40 -23.14 -15.50
CA ARG A 62 3.51 -22.56 -16.27
C ARG A 62 4.81 -22.48 -15.44
N ALA A 63 4.68 -22.14 -14.17
CA ALA A 63 5.83 -22.03 -13.25
C ALA A 63 6.15 -23.36 -12.54
N THR A 64 5.14 -24.23 -12.34
CA THR A 64 5.26 -25.52 -11.67
C THR A 64 4.42 -26.55 -12.43
N PRO A 65 4.98 -27.16 -13.51
CA PRO A 65 4.23 -28.01 -14.45
C PRO A 65 3.61 -29.27 -13.82
N ASP A 66 4.17 -29.76 -12.74
CA ASP A 66 3.72 -30.92 -11.98
C ASP A 66 2.83 -30.56 -10.79
N ALA A 67 2.44 -29.28 -10.65
CA ALA A 67 1.57 -28.85 -9.56
C ALA A 67 0.18 -29.49 -9.64
N ARG A 68 -0.33 -29.86 -8.49
CA ARG A 68 -1.68 -30.44 -8.30
C ARG A 68 -2.56 -29.56 -7.43
N THR A 69 -1.95 -28.93 -6.42
CA THR A 69 -2.67 -28.08 -5.46
C THR A 69 -1.88 -26.82 -5.12
N ILE A 70 -2.61 -25.85 -4.62
CA ILE A 70 -2.10 -24.58 -4.07
C ILE A 70 -2.55 -24.49 -2.63
N ILE A 71 -1.62 -24.29 -1.72
CA ILE A 71 -1.86 -23.95 -0.33
C ILE A 71 -1.90 -22.44 -0.25
N ALA A 72 -3.08 -21.84 -0.08
CA ALA A 72 -3.25 -20.41 0.14
C ALA A 72 -3.19 -20.11 1.63
N LEU A 73 -2.44 -19.08 1.98
CA LEU A 73 -2.08 -18.71 3.34
C LEU A 73 -2.41 -17.24 3.58
N ALA A 74 -3.02 -16.91 4.73
CA ALA A 74 -3.19 -15.54 5.18
C ALA A 74 -2.46 -15.34 6.51
N PHE A 75 -1.64 -14.28 6.58
CA PHE A 75 -0.86 -13.92 7.76
C PHE A 75 -1.32 -12.54 8.27
N PRO A 76 -1.69 -12.39 9.56
CA PRO A 76 -2.24 -11.15 10.06
C PRO A 76 -1.14 -10.09 10.23
N TYR A 77 -1.48 -8.83 10.01
CA TYR A 77 -0.68 -7.69 10.43
C TYR A 77 -1.53 -6.78 11.35
N PRO A 78 -0.91 -5.93 12.19
CA PRO A 78 -1.63 -5.07 13.13
C PRO A 78 -2.64 -4.16 12.41
N SER A 79 -3.85 -4.03 12.98
CA SER A 79 -4.79 -3.00 12.52
C SER A 79 -4.31 -1.60 12.90
N PRO A 80 -4.76 -0.54 12.21
CA PRO A 80 -4.42 0.84 12.58
C PRO A 80 -4.79 1.19 14.02
N ALA A 81 -5.86 0.62 14.55
CA ALA A 81 -6.29 0.82 15.94
C ALA A 81 -5.31 0.21 16.96
N GLU A 82 -4.59 -0.84 16.60
CA GLU A 82 -3.59 -1.51 17.44
C GLU A 82 -2.20 -0.88 17.28
N ALA A 83 -1.91 -0.32 16.11
CA ALA A 83 -0.64 0.33 15.81
C ALA A 83 -0.54 1.77 16.36
N SER A 84 -1.64 2.37 16.77
CA SER A 84 -1.69 3.73 17.31
C SER A 84 -2.85 3.87 18.27
N PRO A 85 -2.61 4.09 19.58
CA PRO A 85 -3.65 4.52 20.49
C PRO A 85 -4.00 5.98 20.19
N SER A 86 -4.85 6.22 19.18
CA SER A 86 -5.40 7.54 18.90
C SER A 86 -6.88 7.57 19.24
N PRO A 87 -7.35 8.60 19.96
CA PRO A 87 -8.77 8.75 20.21
C PRO A 87 -9.52 8.90 18.90
N SER A 88 -10.57 8.10 18.79
CA SER A 88 -11.61 8.19 17.79
C SER A 88 -12.07 9.63 17.57
N GLY A 89 -12.06 10.10 16.33
CA GLY A 89 -12.80 11.31 15.98
C GLY A 89 -12.09 12.19 14.96
N GLY A 90 -12.82 12.47 13.92
CA GLY A 90 -12.52 13.28 12.74
C GLY A 90 -11.56 14.45 12.95
N GLY A 91 -10.78 14.65 11.91
CA GLY A 91 -9.73 15.65 11.81
C GLY A 91 -10.05 16.99 12.45
N GLN A 92 -9.47 17.23 13.58
CA GLN A 92 -9.09 18.57 14.00
C GLN A 92 -7.58 18.53 14.20
N ALA A 93 -6.89 19.41 13.48
CA ALA A 93 -5.53 19.80 13.76
C ALA A 93 -5.49 20.40 15.16
N GLY A 94 -5.47 19.55 16.17
CA GLY A 94 -5.13 19.92 17.54
C GLY A 94 -3.63 20.15 17.53
N GLY A 95 -3.20 21.39 17.64
CA GLY A 95 -1.82 21.76 17.87
C GLY A 95 -1.33 21.11 19.16
N SER A 96 -0.77 19.90 19.03
CA SER A 96 0.20 19.39 19.99
C SER A 96 1.53 20.02 19.62
N ASP A 97 2.32 20.38 20.62
CA ASP A 97 3.66 20.99 20.54
C ASP A 97 4.69 20.13 19.76
N ASP A 98 4.22 19.10 19.04
CA ASP A 98 4.98 17.98 18.47
C ASP A 98 5.05 17.98 16.92
N GLY A 99 4.47 18.96 16.22
CA GLY A 99 4.55 19.17 14.76
C GLY A 99 3.73 18.19 13.92
N PRO A 100 3.71 18.39 12.57
CA PRO A 100 2.87 17.63 11.65
C PRO A 100 3.36 16.19 11.45
N ARG A 101 2.40 15.25 11.41
CA ARG A 101 2.66 13.81 11.25
C ARG A 101 2.02 13.27 9.99
N GLY A 102 2.72 12.33 9.33
CA GLY A 102 2.21 11.61 8.16
C GLY A 102 1.62 10.26 8.53
N ARG A 103 0.88 9.63 7.60
CA ARG A 103 0.30 8.30 7.74
C ARG A 103 1.03 7.30 6.86
N ILE A 104 1.29 6.11 7.41
CA ILE A 104 1.84 4.95 6.73
C ILE A 104 0.80 3.82 6.82
N ALA A 105 0.56 3.13 5.71
CA ALA A 105 -0.33 1.96 5.69
C ALA A 105 0.18 0.87 6.65
N SER A 106 -0.73 0.28 7.39
CA SER A 106 -0.43 -0.59 8.54
C SER A 106 0.43 -1.79 8.18
N TYR A 107 0.26 -2.35 6.99
CA TYR A 107 1.05 -3.51 6.55
C TYR A 107 2.56 -3.21 6.44
N ALA A 108 2.94 -1.93 6.34
CA ALA A 108 4.31 -1.49 6.11
C ALA A 108 5.04 -1.03 7.39
N LEU A 109 4.43 -1.18 8.57
CA LEU A 109 4.99 -0.70 9.84
C LEU A 109 6.09 -1.60 10.43
N GLY A 110 6.27 -2.78 9.88
CA GLY A 110 7.26 -3.76 10.32
C GLY A 110 8.37 -4.04 9.31
N ARG A 111 9.05 -5.16 9.55
CA ARG A 111 9.97 -5.78 8.60
C ARG A 111 9.27 -6.00 7.25
N ASP A 112 10.07 -6.10 6.18
CA ASP A 112 9.53 -6.45 4.87
C ASP A 112 8.76 -7.78 4.94
N TYR A 113 7.48 -7.69 4.65
CA TYR A 113 6.58 -8.84 4.75
C TYR A 113 6.94 -9.99 3.81
N HIS A 114 7.60 -9.71 2.70
CA HIS A 114 8.08 -10.75 1.80
C HIS A 114 9.06 -11.68 2.52
N GLU A 115 10.03 -11.11 3.25
CA GLU A 115 11.00 -11.89 4.01
C GLU A 115 10.34 -12.66 5.15
N VAL A 116 9.47 -12.00 5.92
CA VAL A 116 8.76 -12.62 7.03
C VAL A 116 7.90 -13.80 6.55
N MET A 117 7.15 -13.63 5.46
CA MET A 117 6.31 -14.68 4.90
C MET A 117 7.14 -15.85 4.36
N LEU A 118 8.23 -15.57 3.64
CA LEU A 118 9.15 -16.60 3.14
C LEU A 118 9.77 -17.40 4.29
N GLU A 119 10.27 -16.73 5.34
CA GLU A 119 10.78 -17.38 6.54
C GLU A 119 9.74 -18.32 7.17
N ARG A 120 8.52 -17.83 7.34
CA ARG A 120 7.41 -18.61 7.96
C ARG A 120 6.97 -19.80 7.14
N MET A 121 7.09 -19.74 5.81
CA MET A 121 6.73 -20.86 4.94
C MET A 121 7.79 -21.97 4.86
N GLN A 122 9.07 -21.72 5.24
CA GLN A 122 10.14 -22.72 5.12
C GLN A 122 9.82 -24.08 5.76
N PRO A 123 9.23 -24.16 6.98
CA PRO A 123 8.90 -25.45 7.58
C PRO A 123 7.81 -26.22 6.82
N LEU A 124 6.89 -25.52 6.12
CA LEU A 124 5.89 -26.17 5.24
C LEU A 124 6.55 -26.73 3.98
N LEU A 125 7.46 -25.94 3.37
CA LEU A 125 8.24 -26.40 2.23
C LEU A 125 9.09 -27.64 2.56
N ALA A 126 9.78 -27.62 3.68
CA ALA A 126 10.59 -28.75 4.15
C ALA A 126 9.71 -30.00 4.31
N MET A 127 8.56 -29.86 4.97
CA MET A 127 7.62 -30.97 5.20
C MET A 127 7.12 -31.59 3.89
N LEU A 128 6.84 -30.79 2.85
CA LEU A 128 6.39 -31.27 1.54
C LEU A 128 7.54 -31.95 0.78
N ARG A 129 8.73 -31.33 0.77
CA ARG A 129 9.91 -31.84 0.08
C ARG A 129 10.45 -33.13 0.65
N GLU A 130 10.44 -33.29 1.98
CA GLU A 130 10.82 -34.53 2.67
C GLU A 130 9.93 -35.72 2.28
N ARG A 131 8.69 -35.44 1.82
CA ARG A 131 7.77 -36.44 1.29
C ARG A 131 7.86 -36.65 -0.23
N GLY A 132 8.85 -36.02 -0.86
CA GLY A 132 9.13 -36.16 -2.30
C GLY A 132 8.29 -35.25 -3.20
N TYR A 133 7.53 -34.29 -2.64
CA TYR A 133 6.74 -33.34 -3.45
C TYR A 133 7.54 -32.11 -3.84
N THR A 134 7.30 -31.60 -5.05
CA THR A 134 7.75 -30.26 -5.44
C THR A 134 6.93 -29.23 -4.69
N ALA A 135 7.58 -28.11 -4.31
CA ALA A 135 6.91 -27.02 -3.65
C ALA A 135 7.63 -25.69 -3.94
N ARG A 136 6.89 -24.68 -4.36
CA ARG A 136 7.36 -23.31 -4.63
C ARG A 136 6.50 -22.30 -3.90
N THR A 137 7.12 -21.25 -3.35
CA THR A 137 6.45 -20.17 -2.63
C THR A 137 6.24 -18.95 -3.52
N TYR A 138 5.13 -18.27 -3.30
CA TYR A 138 4.82 -16.97 -3.89
C TYR A 138 4.33 -16.04 -2.78
N VAL A 139 4.77 -14.78 -2.84
CA VAL A 139 4.35 -13.70 -1.95
C VAL A 139 4.28 -12.44 -2.81
N ASP A 140 3.09 -11.92 -3.10
CA ASP A 140 2.80 -10.65 -3.78
C ASP A 140 3.59 -10.41 -5.10
N HIS A 141 4.91 -10.47 -5.08
CA HIS A 141 5.78 -10.22 -6.24
C HIS A 141 5.92 -11.40 -7.20
N GLY A 142 5.27 -12.54 -6.92
CA GLY A 142 5.32 -13.75 -7.73
C GLY A 142 4.44 -13.73 -8.98
N TRP A 143 4.41 -14.88 -9.66
CA TRP A 143 3.54 -15.16 -10.80
C TRP A 143 2.29 -15.90 -10.29
N MET A 144 1.49 -15.20 -9.46
CA MET A 144 0.26 -15.73 -8.87
C MET A 144 -0.79 -14.63 -8.78
N LEU A 145 -2.05 -15.01 -8.84
CA LEU A 145 -3.19 -14.16 -8.54
C LEU A 145 -3.64 -14.42 -7.10
N ASP A 146 -2.88 -13.88 -6.13
CA ASP A 146 -2.97 -14.20 -4.69
C ASP A 146 -4.41 -14.15 -4.16
N ARG A 147 -5.16 -13.06 -4.46
CA ARG A 147 -6.55 -12.91 -3.99
C ARG A 147 -7.49 -13.95 -4.60
N ALA A 148 -7.27 -14.31 -5.87
CA ALA A 148 -8.06 -15.32 -6.54
C ALA A 148 -7.77 -16.71 -5.98
N ALA A 149 -6.50 -17.04 -5.73
CA ALA A 149 -6.09 -18.28 -5.08
C ALA A 149 -6.68 -18.40 -3.68
N ALA A 150 -6.58 -17.37 -2.86
CA ALA A 150 -7.11 -17.31 -1.51
C ALA A 150 -8.66 -17.43 -1.47
N ALA A 151 -9.36 -16.77 -2.38
CA ALA A 151 -10.82 -16.86 -2.47
C ALA A 151 -11.27 -18.25 -2.93
N ARG A 152 -10.61 -18.83 -3.95
CA ARG A 152 -10.91 -20.18 -4.43
C ARG A 152 -10.58 -21.26 -3.39
N ALA A 153 -9.56 -21.02 -2.55
CA ALA A 153 -9.20 -21.88 -1.42
C ALA A 153 -10.12 -21.70 -0.20
N GLY A 154 -11.15 -20.87 -0.26
CA GLY A 154 -12.15 -20.74 0.79
C GLY A 154 -11.68 -19.99 2.04
N ILE A 155 -10.52 -19.31 2.04
CA ILE A 155 -10.05 -18.56 3.21
C ILE A 155 -10.71 -17.19 3.39
N GLY A 156 -11.34 -16.66 2.32
CA GLY A 156 -12.03 -15.39 2.34
C GLY A 156 -12.84 -15.14 1.08
N TRP A 157 -13.38 -13.94 0.94
CA TRP A 157 -14.02 -13.47 -0.28
C TRP A 157 -13.41 -12.13 -0.71
N ILE A 158 -13.40 -11.84 -2.00
CA ILE A 158 -12.93 -10.55 -2.51
C ILE A 158 -14.00 -9.49 -2.24
N GLY A 159 -13.64 -8.47 -1.47
CA GLY A 159 -14.51 -7.35 -1.12
C GLY A 159 -14.70 -6.35 -2.26
N LYS A 160 -15.67 -5.44 -2.11
CA LYS A 160 -15.87 -4.32 -3.06
C LYS A 160 -14.65 -3.38 -3.12
N ASN A 161 -13.82 -3.35 -2.07
CA ASN A 161 -12.52 -2.66 -2.03
C ASN A 161 -11.37 -3.43 -2.66
N THR A 162 -11.65 -4.54 -3.34
CA THR A 162 -10.68 -5.45 -3.98
C THR A 162 -9.77 -6.25 -3.03
N ASN A 163 -9.82 -6.03 -1.73
CA ASN A 163 -9.07 -6.81 -0.76
C ASN A 163 -9.77 -8.16 -0.46
N LEU A 164 -8.98 -9.14 -0.04
CA LEU A 164 -9.54 -10.36 0.54
C LEU A 164 -10.07 -10.06 1.94
N LEU A 165 -11.30 -10.51 2.23
CA LEU A 165 -11.94 -10.39 3.54
C LEU A 165 -12.02 -11.78 4.17
N VAL A 166 -11.27 -12.00 5.24
CA VAL A 166 -11.22 -13.26 5.98
C VAL A 166 -12.25 -13.22 7.12
N PRO A 167 -13.16 -14.21 7.22
CA PRO A 167 -14.17 -14.23 8.27
C PRO A 167 -13.59 -14.13 9.68
N GLY A 168 -14.07 -13.18 10.49
CA GLY A 168 -13.63 -12.97 11.87
C GLY A 168 -12.27 -12.28 12.03
N ILE A 169 -11.52 -12.07 10.94
CA ILE A 169 -10.18 -11.46 10.94
C ILE A 169 -10.20 -10.12 10.20
N GLY A 170 -10.89 -10.06 9.05
CA GLY A 170 -10.93 -8.84 8.23
C GLY A 170 -9.99 -8.91 7.03
N SER A 171 -9.58 -7.73 6.54
CA SER A 171 -8.66 -7.56 5.40
C SER A 171 -7.21 -7.28 5.81
N ASN A 172 -6.91 -7.15 7.11
CA ASN A 172 -5.57 -6.89 7.61
C ASN A 172 -4.72 -8.18 7.60
N VAL A 173 -4.59 -8.74 6.41
CA VAL A 173 -3.85 -9.98 6.15
C VAL A 173 -2.97 -9.84 4.92
N LEU A 174 -1.79 -10.44 5.00
CA LEU A 174 -0.88 -10.66 3.89
C LEU A 174 -1.15 -12.04 3.31
N LEU A 175 -1.11 -12.17 2.00
CA LEU A 175 -1.37 -13.42 1.29
C LEU A 175 -0.06 -14.03 0.80
N ALA A 176 -0.01 -15.34 0.80
CA ALA A 176 1.06 -16.11 0.19
C ALA A 176 0.54 -17.48 -0.26
N GLU A 177 1.24 -18.09 -1.19
CA GLU A 177 0.90 -19.41 -1.71
C GLU A 177 2.11 -20.34 -1.72
N ILE A 178 1.81 -21.64 -1.54
CA ILE A 178 2.72 -22.73 -1.87
C ILE A 178 2.08 -23.56 -2.97
N VAL A 179 2.64 -23.50 -4.17
CA VAL A 179 2.25 -24.33 -5.30
C VAL A 179 3.00 -25.65 -5.22
N THR A 180 2.29 -26.80 -5.22
CA THR A 180 2.90 -28.10 -4.94
C THR A 180 2.32 -29.23 -5.78
N SER A 181 3.11 -30.27 -6.02
CA SER A 181 2.68 -31.54 -6.61
C SER A 181 1.97 -32.47 -5.61
N ALA A 182 1.91 -32.10 -4.33
CA ALA A 182 1.20 -32.88 -3.31
C ALA A 182 -0.30 -32.96 -3.61
N PRO A 183 -0.93 -34.15 -3.56
CA PRO A 183 -2.36 -34.31 -3.80
C PRO A 183 -3.15 -34.03 -2.51
N LEU A 184 -3.30 -32.74 -2.17
CA LEU A 184 -4.04 -32.33 -0.98
C LEU A 184 -5.54 -32.27 -1.27
N GLU A 185 -6.36 -32.43 -0.24
CA GLU A 185 -7.81 -32.27 -0.33
C GLU A 185 -8.16 -30.79 -0.48
N VAL A 186 -8.94 -30.44 -1.53
CA VAL A 186 -9.30 -29.06 -1.84
C VAL A 186 -10.49 -28.60 -1.00
N ASP A 187 -10.42 -27.33 -0.57
CA ASP A 187 -11.50 -26.67 0.16
C ASP A 187 -12.49 -26.02 -0.81
N ALA A 188 -13.73 -25.83 -0.38
CA ALA A 188 -14.74 -25.13 -1.16
C ALA A 188 -14.66 -23.60 -0.96
N PRO A 189 -14.86 -22.79 -2.02
CA PRO A 189 -14.95 -21.35 -1.90
C PRO A 189 -16.07 -20.90 -0.96
N LEU A 190 -15.88 -19.77 -0.27
CA LEU A 190 -16.92 -19.20 0.59
C LEU A 190 -18.03 -18.55 -0.25
N LYS A 191 -19.28 -18.85 0.10
CA LYS A 191 -20.47 -18.18 -0.47
C LYS A 191 -20.79 -16.91 0.31
N LYS A 192 -19.84 -15.96 0.37
CA LYS A 192 -20.01 -14.68 1.07
C LYS A 192 -19.76 -13.50 0.12
N THR A 193 -20.44 -12.37 0.39
CA THR A 193 -20.30 -11.12 -0.34
C THR A 193 -20.42 -9.94 0.61
N CYS A 194 -20.11 -8.75 0.13
CA CYS A 194 -20.35 -7.49 0.87
C CYS A 194 -21.83 -7.07 0.93
N GLY A 195 -22.74 -7.79 0.27
CA GLY A 195 -24.15 -7.42 0.20
C GLY A 195 -24.35 -5.98 -0.29
N ALA A 196 -25.26 -5.25 0.35
CA ALA A 196 -25.56 -3.85 0.00
C ALA A 196 -24.52 -2.82 0.47
N CYS A 197 -23.54 -3.22 1.32
CA CYS A 197 -22.53 -2.30 1.87
C CYS A 197 -21.64 -1.72 0.75
N ASP A 198 -21.44 -0.40 0.77
CA ASP A 198 -20.60 0.38 -0.18
C ASP A 198 -19.67 1.38 0.54
N ALA A 199 -19.50 1.24 1.85
CA ALA A 199 -18.76 2.19 2.69
C ALA A 199 -17.34 2.49 2.16
N CYS A 200 -16.62 1.46 1.68
CA CYS A 200 -15.27 1.61 1.12
C CYS A 200 -15.26 2.45 -0.17
N MET A 201 -16.32 2.40 -0.97
CA MET A 201 -16.42 3.22 -2.19
C MET A 201 -16.68 4.68 -1.84
N ARG A 202 -17.56 4.97 -0.88
CA ARG A 202 -17.89 6.33 -0.45
C ARG A 202 -16.79 7.06 0.30
N ILE A 203 -15.92 6.34 1.03
CA ILE A 203 -14.84 6.96 1.79
C ILE A 203 -13.62 7.32 0.92
N CYS A 204 -13.51 6.75 -0.27
CA CYS A 204 -12.36 6.96 -1.14
C CYS A 204 -12.35 8.40 -1.67
N PRO A 205 -11.37 9.25 -1.28
CA PRO A 205 -11.39 10.67 -1.65
C PRO A 205 -11.07 10.91 -3.13
N THR A 206 -10.60 9.87 -3.82
CA THR A 206 -10.22 9.92 -5.22
C THR A 206 -11.19 9.14 -6.12
N ASP A 207 -12.25 8.56 -5.57
CA ASP A 207 -13.19 7.66 -6.28
C ASP A 207 -12.46 6.56 -7.06
N ALA A 208 -11.37 6.02 -6.48
CA ALA A 208 -10.57 4.99 -7.13
C ALA A 208 -11.34 3.66 -7.30
N LEU A 209 -12.35 3.38 -6.46
CA LEU A 209 -13.22 2.22 -6.56
C LEU A 209 -14.38 2.57 -7.52
N VAL A 210 -14.16 2.39 -8.81
CA VAL A 210 -15.08 2.83 -9.88
C VAL A 210 -16.33 1.94 -10.02
N ALA A 211 -16.25 0.70 -9.52
CA ALA A 211 -17.37 -0.23 -9.38
C ALA A 211 -17.07 -1.23 -8.26
N PRO A 212 -18.07 -1.99 -7.76
CA PRO A 212 -17.84 -3.03 -6.77
C PRO A 212 -16.77 -4.03 -7.22
N GLY A 213 -15.63 -4.08 -6.49
CA GLY A 213 -14.51 -4.96 -6.82
C GLY A 213 -13.66 -4.50 -8.02
N VAL A 214 -13.84 -3.26 -8.49
CA VAL A 214 -13.07 -2.69 -9.60
C VAL A 214 -12.35 -1.43 -9.15
N LEU A 215 -11.03 -1.45 -9.19
CA LEU A 215 -10.15 -0.34 -8.84
C LEU A 215 -9.54 0.28 -10.09
N ASP A 216 -9.64 1.58 -10.24
CA ASP A 216 -8.79 2.37 -11.15
C ASP A 216 -7.49 2.72 -10.42
N ASN A 217 -6.41 2.05 -10.80
CA ASN A 217 -5.10 2.24 -10.19
C ASN A 217 -4.60 3.68 -10.29
N ARG A 218 -4.89 4.38 -11.40
CA ARG A 218 -4.47 5.78 -11.65
C ARG A 218 -5.07 6.77 -10.64
N ARG A 219 -6.10 6.37 -9.89
CA ARG A 219 -6.78 7.16 -8.86
C ARG A 219 -6.40 6.73 -7.45
N CYS A 220 -5.83 5.54 -7.25
CA CYS A 220 -5.55 4.99 -5.93
C CYS A 220 -4.39 5.71 -5.24
N ILE A 221 -4.59 6.20 -4.02
CA ILE A 221 -3.54 6.84 -3.20
C ILE A 221 -2.36 5.88 -2.99
N SER A 222 -2.60 4.59 -2.79
CA SER A 222 -1.52 3.60 -2.65
C SER A 222 -0.63 3.54 -3.89
N PHE A 223 -1.20 3.62 -5.10
CA PHE A 223 -0.42 3.69 -6.33
C PHE A 223 0.49 4.94 -6.35
N TRP A 224 -0.07 6.11 -6.06
CA TRP A 224 0.67 7.37 -6.11
C TRP A 224 1.79 7.42 -5.08
N THR A 225 1.57 6.85 -3.90
CA THR A 225 2.52 6.93 -2.79
C THR A 225 3.54 5.77 -2.76
N ILE A 226 3.27 4.65 -3.44
CA ILE A 226 4.16 3.47 -3.45
C ILE A 226 4.79 3.24 -4.82
N GLU A 227 3.97 3.17 -5.89
CA GLU A 227 4.39 2.67 -7.20
C GLU A 227 4.86 3.76 -8.15
N HIS A 228 4.18 4.90 -8.14
CA HIS A 228 4.48 6.01 -9.04
C HIS A 228 5.83 6.65 -8.73
N ARG A 229 6.69 6.78 -9.76
CA ARG A 229 8.07 7.29 -9.61
C ARG A 229 8.25 8.74 -10.01
N GLY A 230 7.28 9.30 -10.72
CA GLY A 230 7.34 10.65 -11.28
C GLY A 230 6.63 11.70 -10.44
N VAL A 231 6.31 12.77 -11.13
CA VAL A 231 5.55 13.91 -10.60
C VAL A 231 4.11 13.48 -10.33
N ILE A 232 3.59 13.80 -9.15
CA ILE A 232 2.16 13.62 -8.85
C ILE A 232 1.39 14.81 -9.42
N PRO A 233 0.33 14.59 -10.21
CA PRO A 233 -0.51 15.65 -10.76
C PRO A 233 -1.05 16.59 -9.69
N VAL A 234 -1.17 17.87 -10.02
CA VAL A 234 -1.55 18.90 -9.05
C VAL A 234 -2.93 18.68 -8.43
N ASP A 235 -3.87 18.17 -9.22
CA ASP A 235 -5.22 17.83 -8.80
C ASP A 235 -5.28 16.62 -7.85
N MET A 236 -4.33 15.71 -7.96
CA MET A 236 -4.22 14.55 -7.07
C MET A 236 -3.59 14.87 -5.70
N ARG A 237 -2.67 15.85 -5.64
CA ARG A 237 -1.93 16.16 -4.42
C ARG A 237 -2.83 16.45 -3.20
N PRO A 238 -3.89 17.27 -3.29
CA PRO A 238 -4.79 17.52 -2.16
C PRO A 238 -5.55 16.28 -1.69
N LEU A 239 -5.87 15.37 -2.61
CA LEU A 239 -6.66 14.17 -2.32
C LEU A 239 -5.86 13.09 -1.58
N ILE A 240 -4.52 13.15 -1.64
CA ILE A 240 -3.63 12.23 -0.91
C ILE A 240 -3.71 12.47 0.60
N GLY A 241 -4.05 13.68 1.05
CA GLY A 241 -4.08 14.01 2.46
C GLY A 241 -2.70 13.92 3.11
N ASP A 242 -2.63 13.32 4.29
CA ASP A 242 -1.41 13.10 5.07
C ASP A 242 -0.74 11.72 4.84
N TRP A 243 -1.20 10.95 3.84
CA TRP A 243 -0.59 9.67 3.48
C TRP A 243 0.76 9.86 2.81
N ILE A 244 1.80 9.26 3.40
CA ILE A 244 3.16 9.26 2.84
C ILE A 244 3.56 7.92 2.24
N PHE A 245 2.83 6.84 2.59
CA PHE A 245 3.02 5.49 2.05
C PHE A 245 1.75 4.66 2.18
N GLY A 246 1.21 4.19 1.07
CA GLY A 246 -0.03 3.40 1.04
C GLY A 246 -1.26 4.21 1.43
N CYS A 247 -2.37 3.50 1.67
CA CYS A 247 -3.63 4.09 2.14
C CYS A 247 -4.55 2.98 2.65
N ASP A 248 -5.04 3.10 3.89
CA ASP A 248 -5.90 2.10 4.51
C ASP A 248 -7.37 2.53 4.60
N LEU A 249 -7.77 3.70 4.05
CA LEU A 249 -9.12 4.25 4.22
C LEU A 249 -10.23 3.26 3.90
N CYS A 250 -10.12 2.52 2.79
CA CYS A 250 -11.13 1.54 2.38
C CYS A 250 -11.16 0.29 3.27
N GLN A 251 -10.09 0.01 4.01
CA GLN A 251 -9.99 -1.05 5.01
C GLN A 251 -10.46 -0.57 6.38
N GLU A 252 -10.06 0.63 6.81
CA GLU A 252 -10.45 1.23 8.10
C GLU A 252 -11.96 1.37 8.25
N ILE A 253 -12.65 1.78 7.18
CA ILE A 253 -14.12 1.93 7.19
C ILE A 253 -14.89 0.60 7.08
N CYS A 254 -14.20 -0.49 6.72
CA CYS A 254 -14.87 -1.76 6.43
C CYS A 254 -15.44 -2.38 7.71
N PRO A 255 -16.76 -2.66 7.78
CA PRO A 255 -17.36 -3.24 8.97
C PRO A 255 -16.82 -4.64 9.30
N VAL A 256 -16.23 -5.35 8.34
CA VAL A 256 -15.59 -6.65 8.58
C VAL A 256 -14.31 -6.48 9.44
N ASN A 257 -13.68 -5.30 9.37
CA ASN A 257 -12.50 -4.94 10.18
C ASN A 257 -12.86 -4.30 11.54
N ALA A 258 -14.13 -4.02 11.81
CA ALA A 258 -14.53 -3.30 13.02
C ALA A 258 -14.30 -4.10 14.32
N ARG A 259 -14.30 -5.42 14.23
CA ARG A 259 -14.09 -6.33 15.36
C ARG A 259 -13.28 -7.56 14.92
N PRO A 260 -12.00 -7.37 14.54
CA PRO A 260 -11.15 -8.51 14.19
C PRO A 260 -10.91 -9.38 15.42
N ALA A 261 -10.74 -10.68 15.22
CA ALA A 261 -10.15 -11.54 16.24
C ALA A 261 -8.73 -11.03 16.52
N ALA A 262 -8.34 -10.99 17.80
CA ALA A 262 -6.99 -10.59 18.16
C ALA A 262 -5.99 -11.52 17.45
N PRO A 263 -5.02 -10.97 16.70
CA PRO A 263 -3.98 -11.77 16.07
C PRO A 263 -3.13 -12.48 17.14
N ASP A 264 -2.55 -13.62 16.78
CA ASP A 264 -1.57 -14.27 17.64
C ASP A 264 -0.40 -13.30 17.92
N PRO A 265 -0.09 -12.98 19.19
CA PRO A 265 1.02 -12.10 19.53
C PRO A 265 2.36 -12.54 18.94
N ASN A 266 2.60 -13.86 18.80
CA ASN A 266 3.81 -14.37 18.16
C ASN A 266 3.83 -14.13 16.65
N ALA A 267 2.67 -14.10 16.00
CA ALA A 267 2.57 -13.72 14.60
C ALA A 267 2.93 -12.25 14.42
N LEU A 268 2.36 -11.35 15.23
CA LEU A 268 2.67 -9.93 15.19
C LEU A 268 4.14 -9.63 15.52
N ALA A 269 4.72 -10.33 16.50
CA ALA A 269 6.13 -10.18 16.87
C ALA A 269 7.09 -10.49 15.70
N ALA A 270 6.66 -11.28 14.71
CA ALA A 270 7.46 -11.58 13.53
C ALA A 270 7.75 -10.35 12.67
N PHE A 271 6.81 -9.42 12.60
CA PHE A 271 7.03 -8.15 11.89
C PHE A 271 7.85 -7.16 12.71
N GLY A 272 7.77 -7.22 14.04
CA GLY A 272 8.36 -6.25 14.94
C GLY A 272 7.95 -4.82 14.55
N PRO A 273 7.37 -3.99 15.38
CA PRO A 273 7.13 -2.60 15.06
C PRO A 273 8.48 -1.89 14.94
N THR A 274 8.96 -1.72 13.70
CA THR A 274 10.23 -1.05 13.43
C THR A 274 10.01 0.37 12.91
N ILE A 275 8.78 0.70 12.51
CA ILE A 275 8.42 1.98 11.89
C ILE A 275 7.25 2.60 12.65
N GLU A 276 7.40 3.87 13.00
CA GLU A 276 6.32 4.65 13.59
C GLU A 276 5.17 4.84 12.59
N ALA A 277 3.94 4.55 13.00
CA ALA A 277 2.75 4.63 12.14
C ALA A 277 2.45 6.07 11.68
N ARG A 278 2.80 7.05 12.52
CA ARG A 278 2.59 8.47 12.27
C ARG A 278 3.87 9.27 12.54
N PRO A 279 4.92 9.12 11.70
CA PRO A 279 6.19 9.79 11.89
C PRO A 279 6.07 11.31 11.68
N ARG A 280 6.95 12.06 12.32
CA ARG A 280 7.08 13.49 12.10
C ARG A 280 7.54 13.75 10.67
N LEU A 281 6.78 14.56 9.94
CA LEU A 281 7.03 14.82 8.53
C LEU A 281 8.32 15.62 8.31
N GLU A 282 8.60 16.58 9.17
CA GLU A 282 9.80 17.44 9.07
C GLU A 282 11.09 16.64 9.27
N GLU A 283 11.09 15.68 10.18
CA GLU A 283 12.23 14.78 10.39
C GLU A 283 12.51 13.92 9.16
N LEU A 284 11.48 13.47 8.46
CA LEU A 284 11.65 12.69 7.24
C LEU A 284 12.29 13.52 6.11
N LEU A 285 12.04 14.82 6.03
CA LEU A 285 12.66 15.69 5.04
C LEU A 285 14.17 15.85 5.22
N THR A 286 14.70 15.57 6.41
CA THR A 286 16.16 15.64 6.65
C THR A 286 16.93 14.42 6.17
N LEU A 287 16.25 13.35 5.75
CA LEU A 287 16.89 12.11 5.35
C LEU A 287 17.70 12.28 4.06
N ASP A 288 18.99 12.04 4.12
CA ASP A 288 19.81 11.79 2.96
C ASP A 288 19.67 10.32 2.48
N GLU A 289 20.36 9.95 1.41
CA GLU A 289 20.26 8.60 0.84
C GLU A 289 20.80 7.51 1.81
N ALA A 290 21.83 7.83 2.59
CA ALA A 290 22.42 6.89 3.56
C ALA A 290 21.47 6.67 4.75
N ALA A 291 20.91 7.74 5.30
CA ALA A 291 19.94 7.68 6.39
C ALA A 291 18.64 7.00 5.97
N PHE A 292 18.13 7.28 4.76
CA PHE A 292 16.97 6.58 4.19
C PHE A 292 17.24 5.08 4.08
N ARG A 293 18.40 4.69 3.54
CA ARG A 293 18.81 3.28 3.42
C ARG A 293 18.87 2.60 4.78
N THR A 294 19.53 3.22 5.75
CA THR A 294 19.67 2.66 7.10
C THR A 294 18.30 2.45 7.76
N ARG A 295 17.39 3.41 7.57
CA ARG A 295 16.08 3.38 8.24
C ARG A 295 15.07 2.44 7.59
N PHE A 296 15.09 2.28 6.27
CA PHE A 296 13.99 1.65 5.53
C PHE A 296 14.36 0.45 4.66
N ARG A 297 15.64 0.07 4.55
CA ARG A 297 16.08 -1.04 3.68
C ARG A 297 15.36 -2.35 3.95
N GLU A 298 15.05 -2.64 5.21
CA GLU A 298 14.41 -3.90 5.64
C GLU A 298 12.88 -3.74 5.80
N SER A 299 12.30 -2.76 5.14
CA SER A 299 10.86 -2.48 5.21
C SER A 299 10.26 -2.26 3.83
N ALA A 300 8.93 -2.38 3.73
CA ALA A 300 8.20 -2.11 2.50
C ALA A 300 8.41 -0.65 1.98
N LEU A 301 8.74 0.30 2.87
CA LEU A 301 8.99 1.70 2.49
C LEU A 301 10.19 1.86 1.54
N TRP A 302 11.12 0.91 1.57
CA TRP A 302 12.24 0.87 0.64
C TRP A 302 11.80 0.97 -0.83
N ARG A 303 10.62 0.46 -1.14
CA ARG A 303 10.04 0.45 -2.50
C ARG A 303 9.86 1.85 -3.09
N THR A 304 9.55 2.87 -2.26
CA THR A 304 9.36 4.25 -2.75
C THR A 304 10.63 4.91 -3.25
N ARG A 305 11.80 4.45 -2.80
CA ARG A 305 13.07 5.17 -2.85
C ARG A 305 12.99 6.49 -2.06
N ARG A 306 14.15 7.06 -1.72
CA ARG A 306 14.22 8.30 -0.94
C ARG A 306 13.42 9.45 -1.58
N ALA A 307 13.68 9.74 -2.85
CA ALA A 307 13.02 10.85 -3.53
C ALA A 307 11.50 10.71 -3.60
N GLY A 308 10.98 9.48 -3.77
CA GLY A 308 9.54 9.20 -3.75
C GLY A 308 8.92 9.42 -2.38
N LEU A 309 9.58 8.96 -1.31
CA LEU A 309 9.10 9.19 0.06
C LEU A 309 9.08 10.68 0.39
N LEU A 310 10.17 11.41 0.12
CA LEU A 310 10.27 12.84 0.43
C LEU A 310 9.30 13.68 -0.42
N ARG A 311 9.03 13.29 -1.67
CA ARG A 311 7.95 13.85 -2.48
C ARG A 311 6.60 13.74 -1.76
N ASN A 312 6.27 12.54 -1.25
CA ASN A 312 5.03 12.30 -0.53
C ASN A 312 4.96 13.10 0.76
N VAL A 313 6.08 13.23 1.48
CA VAL A 313 6.20 14.06 2.69
C VAL A 313 5.94 15.53 2.38
N CYS A 314 6.50 16.08 1.29
CA CYS A 314 6.20 17.45 0.87
C CYS A 314 4.70 17.66 0.60
N ILE A 315 4.04 16.70 -0.08
CA ILE A 315 2.60 16.76 -0.33
C ILE A 315 1.82 16.74 0.98
N ALA A 316 2.16 15.83 1.89
CA ALA A 316 1.50 15.73 3.19
C ALA A 316 1.63 17.03 4.00
N LEU A 317 2.82 17.64 4.05
CA LEU A 317 3.05 18.94 4.71
C LEU A 317 2.21 20.05 4.06
N GLY A 318 2.12 20.08 2.74
CA GLY A 318 1.26 21.03 2.02
C GLY A 318 -0.22 20.84 2.32
N ASN A 319 -0.66 19.61 2.59
CA ASN A 319 -2.06 19.28 2.91
C ASN A 319 -2.40 19.53 4.39
N VAL A 320 -1.51 19.20 5.31
CA VAL A 320 -1.66 19.53 6.75
C VAL A 320 -1.68 21.05 6.96
N ALA A 321 -0.99 21.80 6.10
CA ALA A 321 -0.97 23.26 6.06
C ALA A 321 -0.49 23.92 7.35
N ASP A 322 0.41 23.27 8.10
CA ASP A 322 1.06 23.86 9.25
C ASP A 322 2.20 24.82 8.80
N ARG A 323 2.05 26.09 9.09
CA ARG A 323 3.03 27.12 8.75
C ARG A 323 4.38 26.96 9.48
N GLY A 324 4.43 26.23 10.57
CA GLY A 324 5.67 25.85 11.26
C GLY A 324 6.63 25.07 10.36
N SER A 325 6.10 24.37 9.35
CA SER A 325 6.89 23.55 8.41
C SER A 325 7.53 24.35 7.26
N VAL A 326 7.29 25.65 7.16
CA VAL A 326 7.89 26.49 6.11
C VAL A 326 9.42 26.40 6.10
N PRO A 327 10.14 26.42 7.24
CA PRO A 327 11.61 26.28 7.23
C PRO A 327 12.09 24.94 6.66
N ALA A 328 11.45 23.82 7.03
CA ALA A 328 11.81 22.50 6.52
C ALA A 328 11.56 22.37 5.01
N LEU A 329 10.42 22.86 4.53
CA LEU A 329 10.10 22.88 3.10
C LEU A 329 11.01 23.83 2.31
N ALA A 330 11.43 24.96 2.91
CA ALA A 330 12.39 25.87 2.29
C ALA A 330 13.78 25.23 2.13
N SER A 331 14.20 24.40 3.10
CA SER A 331 15.41 23.60 2.98
C SER A 331 15.29 22.53 1.90
N ALA A 332 14.10 21.92 1.74
CA ALA A 332 13.83 20.93 0.70
C ALA A 332 13.87 21.49 -0.74
N LEU A 333 13.85 22.82 -0.93
CA LEU A 333 14.11 23.47 -2.23
C LEU A 333 15.58 23.30 -2.68
N ASP A 334 16.46 22.87 -1.82
CA ASP A 334 17.87 22.59 -2.11
C ASP A 334 18.16 21.07 -2.24
N ASP A 335 17.13 20.23 -2.21
CA ASP A 335 17.28 18.77 -2.34
C ASP A 335 17.91 18.38 -3.69
N PRO A 336 18.83 17.39 -3.72
CA PRO A 336 19.43 16.94 -4.98
C PRO A 336 18.43 16.44 -6.02
N ALA A 337 17.25 15.89 -5.57
CA ALA A 337 16.23 15.38 -6.46
C ALA A 337 15.25 16.47 -6.90
N PRO A 338 15.14 16.79 -8.20
CA PRO A 338 14.13 17.74 -8.71
C PRO A 338 12.71 17.41 -8.24
N LEU A 339 12.40 16.12 -8.18
CA LEU A 339 11.11 15.63 -7.72
C LEU A 339 10.72 16.15 -6.32
N VAL A 340 11.68 16.21 -5.40
CA VAL A 340 11.49 16.75 -4.04
C VAL A 340 11.34 18.26 -4.10
N ARG A 341 12.23 18.96 -4.81
CA ARG A 341 12.20 20.43 -4.90
C ARG A 341 10.90 20.98 -5.45
N GLY A 342 10.37 20.39 -6.54
CA GLY A 342 9.11 20.86 -7.14
C GLY A 342 7.90 20.63 -6.23
N HIS A 343 7.83 19.49 -5.52
CA HIS A 343 6.74 19.27 -4.57
C HIS A 343 6.87 20.11 -3.30
N ALA A 344 8.10 20.44 -2.86
CA ALA A 344 8.34 21.41 -1.79
C ALA A 344 7.88 22.82 -2.20
N ALA A 345 8.15 23.22 -3.46
CA ALA A 345 7.66 24.49 -4.00
C ALA A 345 6.12 24.58 -3.99
N TRP A 346 5.44 23.52 -4.44
CA TRP A 346 3.98 23.42 -4.36
C TRP A 346 3.46 23.55 -2.92
N ALA A 347 4.08 22.83 -1.98
CA ALA A 347 3.69 22.86 -0.58
C ALA A 347 3.86 24.27 0.02
N LEU A 348 4.98 24.94 -0.25
CA LEU A 348 5.23 26.32 0.18
C LEU A 348 4.18 27.30 -0.38
N GLY A 349 3.76 27.12 -1.64
CA GLY A 349 2.68 27.91 -2.22
C GLY A 349 1.35 27.75 -1.47
N ARG A 350 1.07 26.55 -0.96
CA ARG A 350 -0.13 26.27 -0.14
C ARG A 350 -0.05 26.86 1.27
N LEU A 351 1.12 26.79 1.92
CA LEU A 351 1.32 27.32 3.27
C LEU A 351 1.30 28.85 3.29
N GLY A 352 1.80 29.47 2.23
CA GLY A 352 1.80 30.94 2.10
C GLY A 352 2.77 31.62 3.07
N GLY A 353 2.65 32.95 3.15
CA GLY A 353 3.45 33.79 4.04
C GLY A 353 4.74 34.33 3.42
N THR A 354 5.31 35.38 4.04
CA THR A 354 6.47 36.11 3.51
C THR A 354 7.71 35.23 3.39
N THR A 355 7.96 34.37 4.40
CA THR A 355 9.11 33.46 4.41
C THR A 355 9.05 32.46 3.25
N ALA A 356 7.88 31.85 3.00
CA ALA A 356 7.68 30.94 1.87
C ALA A 356 7.89 31.64 0.53
N ARG A 357 7.36 32.85 0.38
CA ARG A 357 7.53 33.65 -0.84
C ARG A 357 9.00 33.96 -1.10
N VAL A 358 9.76 34.40 -0.08
CA VAL A 358 11.22 34.70 -0.20
C VAL A 358 11.98 33.44 -0.60
N ALA A 359 11.68 32.28 0.04
CA ALA A 359 12.34 31.03 -0.29
C ALA A 359 12.07 30.60 -1.75
N LEU A 360 10.82 30.68 -2.21
CA LEU A 360 10.44 30.38 -3.60
C LEU A 360 11.11 31.32 -4.61
N THR A 361 11.15 32.62 -4.34
CA THR A 361 11.80 33.60 -5.22
C THR A 361 13.29 33.32 -5.37
N ARG A 362 13.97 33.01 -4.24
CA ARG A 362 15.37 32.61 -4.24
C ARG A 362 15.61 31.29 -4.99
N ALA A 363 14.76 30.30 -4.80
CA ALA A 363 14.85 29.01 -5.50
C ALA A 363 14.69 29.20 -7.01
N LEU A 364 13.65 29.94 -7.44
CA LEU A 364 13.37 30.21 -8.85
C LEU A 364 14.55 30.88 -9.58
N SER A 365 15.28 31.78 -8.92
CA SER A 365 16.41 32.49 -9.53
C SER A 365 17.62 31.63 -9.83
N ARG A 366 17.76 30.46 -9.23
CA ARG A 366 18.93 29.56 -9.36
C ARG A 366 18.56 28.15 -9.89
N GLU A 367 17.26 27.83 -10.00
CA GLU A 367 16.80 26.52 -10.43
C GLU A 367 17.08 26.29 -11.92
N ALA A 368 17.66 25.13 -12.23
CA ALA A 368 17.98 24.74 -13.59
C ALA A 368 16.91 23.81 -14.21
N ASP A 369 16.20 23.03 -13.38
CA ASP A 369 15.17 22.10 -13.83
C ASP A 369 13.91 22.87 -14.24
N ALA A 370 13.46 22.67 -15.48
CA ALA A 370 12.34 23.40 -16.06
C ALA A 370 11.04 23.17 -15.30
N TRP A 371 10.75 21.91 -14.93
CA TRP A 371 9.53 21.57 -14.18
C TRP A 371 9.54 22.20 -12.78
N VAL A 372 10.66 22.19 -12.08
CA VAL A 372 10.77 22.84 -10.76
C VAL A 372 10.61 24.35 -10.87
N ARG A 373 11.12 24.96 -11.93
CA ARG A 373 10.91 26.41 -12.21
C ARG A 373 9.43 26.71 -12.38
N ASP A 374 8.70 25.87 -13.13
CA ASP A 374 7.27 26.02 -13.35
C ASP A 374 6.50 25.89 -12.01
N GLU A 375 6.83 24.89 -11.19
CA GLU A 375 6.22 24.72 -9.86
C GLU A 375 6.49 25.93 -8.93
N CYS A 376 7.72 26.49 -8.93
CA CYS A 376 8.03 27.69 -8.17
C CYS A 376 7.22 28.90 -8.69
N GLY A 377 7.11 29.04 -10.02
CA GLY A 377 6.33 30.10 -10.66
C GLY A 377 4.85 30.02 -10.31
N LEU A 378 4.26 28.84 -10.42
CA LEU A 378 2.87 28.58 -10.02
C LEU A 378 2.63 28.82 -8.52
N ALA A 379 3.55 28.39 -7.68
CA ALA A 379 3.48 28.64 -6.24
C ALA A 379 3.51 30.13 -5.92
N LEU A 380 4.37 30.91 -6.60
CA LEU A 380 4.47 32.37 -6.42
C LEU A 380 3.21 33.11 -6.87
N GLN A 381 2.48 32.62 -7.89
CA GLN A 381 1.21 33.18 -8.32
C GLN A 381 0.13 33.11 -7.23
N ALA A 382 0.18 32.11 -6.34
CA ALA A 382 -0.74 32.00 -5.21
C ALA A 382 -0.61 33.14 -4.18
N PHE A 383 0.49 33.91 -4.22
CA PHE A 383 0.72 35.09 -3.37
C PHE A 383 0.24 36.40 -4.03
N ALA A 384 -0.16 36.38 -5.30
CA ALA A 384 -0.73 37.54 -5.94
C ALA A 384 -2.08 37.89 -5.28
N PRO A 385 -2.38 39.20 -5.06
CA PRO A 385 -3.69 39.58 -4.57
C PRO A 385 -4.75 39.03 -5.55
N ARG A 386 -5.75 38.28 -5.05
CA ARG A 386 -6.89 37.91 -5.87
C ARG A 386 -7.51 39.22 -6.38
N ALA A 387 -7.55 39.41 -7.71
CA ALA A 387 -8.28 40.48 -8.30
C ALA A 387 -9.72 40.42 -7.79
N VAL A 388 -10.14 41.41 -7.02
CA VAL A 388 -11.56 41.56 -6.63
C VAL A 388 -12.29 41.77 -7.94
N PRO A 389 -13.30 40.93 -8.30
CA PRO A 389 -14.12 41.22 -9.45
C PRO A 389 -14.71 42.63 -9.23
N SER A 390 -14.43 43.56 -10.11
CA SER A 390 -15.08 44.86 -10.13
C SER A 390 -16.58 44.59 -10.25
N ALA A 391 -17.30 44.93 -9.20
CA ALA A 391 -18.75 44.96 -9.24
C ALA A 391 -19.16 45.99 -10.34
N VAL A 392 -19.73 45.47 -11.44
CA VAL A 392 -20.43 46.24 -12.46
C VAL A 392 -21.90 46.20 -12.16
#